data_5f65f75a70cddcb7d2fc87c259dbddf7
#
_entry.id   5f65f75a70cddcb7d2fc87c259dbddf7
#
_cell.length_a   1.000
_cell.length_b   1.000
_cell.length_c   1.000
_cell.angle_alpha   90.00
_cell.angle_beta   90.00
_cell.angle_gamma   90.00
#
_symmetry.space_group_name_H-M   'P 1'
#
loop_
_entity.id
_entity.type
_entity.pdbx_description
1 polymer ?
#
loop_
_entity_poly.entity_id
_entity_poly.type
_entity_poly.pdbx_seq_one_letter_code
_entity_poly.pdbx_strand_id
1 'polypeptide(L)'
;MRSSGILEQVLRQLDSKFIGFDAHIQKLTGILDSFARTNEGESALVFGPPSCGKSSVVRKTVMKYAKDMEVVFIDGLLHTSDASAVGIVDELELQLKRPYIVVVLNLEQFLVRATQVLLYKVLDATRTQPLFALCVTSRQDCTQLLEKRVRSRLSNLSLSFAQPEMTFDDFLDAFCCFLRMGGDSSNARNHNSSLDEFVNECSVVNVLKGVYNERRSYSVLKQIVATFIGFLLADGIHCISNTLECCCLLRKARDAIVPVDDVNESIISSLTLRQLCLLTCCARIVRNNRCKEFTYRSVVQNYRRLTNSYLAALSVSDDVILYKELDTLCDLALLEKSPSFTGQLAFRKTSLQVDCELVIKCLSVFTPLPVAVSQWLQDLDK
;
A
#
# COMPACT_ATOMS: atom_id res chain seq x y z
N MET A 1 -9.89 -3.23 -38.00
CA MET A 1 -9.05 -3.06 -36.78
C MET A 1 -9.54 -1.79 -36.10
N ARG A 2 -10.18 -1.90 -34.92
CA ARG A 2 -10.56 -0.72 -34.13
C ARG A 2 -9.26 -0.03 -33.71
N SER A 3 -9.06 1.24 -34.04
CA SER A 3 -7.95 2.02 -33.53
C SER A 3 -8.06 1.99 -32.02
N SER A 4 -7.11 1.33 -31.34
CA SER A 4 -7.05 1.33 -29.87
C SER A 4 -6.97 2.79 -29.42
N GLY A 5 -7.84 3.19 -28.50
CA GLY A 5 -7.88 4.54 -27.96
C GLY A 5 -6.53 4.92 -27.33
N ILE A 6 -6.23 6.21 -27.25
CA ILE A 6 -4.97 6.73 -26.68
C ILE A 6 -4.76 6.18 -25.26
N LEU A 7 -5.79 6.19 -24.42
CA LEU A 7 -5.72 5.70 -23.04
C LEU A 7 -5.45 4.19 -22.96
N GLU A 8 -5.99 3.40 -23.88
CA GLU A 8 -5.65 1.97 -23.94
C GLU A 8 -4.17 1.74 -24.30
N GLN A 9 -3.61 2.57 -25.18
CA GLN A 9 -2.17 2.49 -25.50
C GLN A 9 -1.30 2.89 -24.32
N VAL A 10 -1.65 3.96 -23.59
CA VAL A 10 -0.98 4.38 -22.37
C VAL A 10 -1.02 3.25 -21.34
N LEU A 11 -2.17 2.62 -21.14
CA LEU A 11 -2.32 1.51 -20.19
C LEU A 11 -1.41 0.31 -20.55
N ARG A 12 -1.36 -0.07 -21.83
CA ARG A 12 -0.46 -1.16 -22.30
C ARG A 12 1.01 -0.82 -22.11
N GLN A 13 1.40 0.44 -22.25
CA GLN A 13 2.78 0.89 -22.07
C GLN A 13 3.14 1.06 -20.59
N LEU A 14 2.16 1.20 -19.71
CA LEU A 14 2.36 1.48 -18.30
C LEU A 14 3.24 0.41 -17.64
N ASP A 15 3.05 -0.88 -17.97
CA ASP A 15 3.85 -1.97 -17.41
C ASP A 15 5.31 -1.93 -17.82
N SER A 16 5.61 -1.32 -18.95
CA SER A 16 6.99 -1.16 -19.43
C SER A 16 7.70 0.06 -18.84
N LYS A 17 6.99 0.98 -18.19
CA LYS A 17 7.57 2.21 -17.63
C LYS A 17 8.12 1.95 -16.22
N PHE A 18 9.42 2.19 -16.05
CA PHE A 18 10.14 2.11 -14.79
C PHE A 18 10.86 3.43 -14.56
N ILE A 19 10.68 4.02 -13.39
CA ILE A 19 11.22 5.33 -13.04
C ILE A 19 12.19 5.16 -11.88
N GLY A 20 13.38 5.79 -11.98
CA GLY A 20 14.38 5.74 -10.94
C GLY A 20 15.20 4.45 -10.86
N PHE A 21 15.07 3.53 -11.83
CA PHE A 21 15.76 2.24 -11.83
C PHE A 21 16.84 2.10 -12.91
N ASP A 22 17.15 3.14 -13.66
CA ASP A 22 18.06 3.05 -14.81
C ASP A 22 19.44 2.54 -14.40
N ALA A 23 20.01 3.04 -13.31
CA ALA A 23 21.28 2.58 -12.78
C ALA A 23 21.24 1.09 -12.35
N HIS A 24 20.13 0.64 -11.77
CA HIS A 24 19.95 -0.76 -11.36
C HIS A 24 19.79 -1.67 -12.58
N ILE A 25 19.03 -1.22 -13.58
CA ILE A 25 18.86 -1.93 -14.85
C ILE A 25 20.19 -2.06 -15.58
N GLN A 26 20.97 -0.98 -15.63
CA GLN A 26 22.30 -0.99 -16.26
C GLN A 26 23.25 -1.95 -15.56
N LYS A 27 23.33 -1.91 -14.23
CA LYS A 27 24.18 -2.83 -13.44
C LYS A 27 23.76 -4.29 -13.65
N LEU A 28 22.46 -4.58 -13.55
CA LEU A 28 21.95 -5.94 -13.76
C LEU A 28 22.20 -6.42 -15.20
N THR A 29 21.98 -5.54 -16.19
CA THR A 29 22.27 -5.84 -17.60
C THR A 29 23.76 -6.13 -17.78
N GLY A 30 24.65 -5.31 -17.20
CA GLY A 30 26.10 -5.54 -17.29
C GLY A 30 26.54 -6.89 -16.70
N ILE A 31 25.94 -7.33 -15.59
CA ILE A 31 26.20 -8.64 -15.00
C ILE A 31 25.71 -9.77 -15.94
N LEU A 32 24.49 -9.65 -16.47
CA LEU A 32 23.93 -10.65 -17.37
C LEU A 32 24.63 -10.70 -18.73
N ASP A 33 25.11 -9.56 -19.25
CA ASP A 33 25.91 -9.50 -20.47
C ASP A 33 27.29 -10.16 -20.28
N SER A 34 27.86 -10.05 -19.07
CA SER A 34 29.11 -10.77 -18.74
C SER A 34 28.86 -12.27 -18.77
N PHE A 35 27.81 -12.75 -18.10
CA PHE A 35 27.41 -14.16 -18.13
C PHE A 35 27.15 -14.65 -19.57
N ALA A 36 26.41 -13.85 -20.36
CA ALA A 36 26.13 -14.19 -21.77
C ALA A 36 27.37 -14.39 -22.64
N ARG A 37 28.44 -13.67 -22.32
CA ARG A 37 29.71 -13.76 -23.07
C ARG A 37 30.60 -14.91 -22.61
N THR A 38 30.67 -15.14 -21.29
CA THR A 38 31.59 -16.13 -20.71
C THR A 38 30.97 -17.53 -20.62
N ASN A 39 29.65 -17.60 -20.47
CA ASN A 39 28.91 -18.82 -20.08
C ASN A 39 29.43 -19.47 -18.79
N GLU A 40 30.17 -18.71 -17.97
CA GLU A 40 30.62 -19.18 -16.67
C GLU A 40 29.50 -19.01 -15.64
N GLY A 41 29.11 -20.12 -15.00
CA GLY A 41 28.04 -20.09 -14.02
C GLY A 41 28.37 -19.18 -12.84
N GLU A 42 27.43 -18.34 -12.47
CA GLU A 42 27.57 -17.34 -11.41
C GLU A 42 26.25 -17.12 -10.66
N SER A 43 26.30 -16.42 -9.53
CA SER A 43 25.11 -16.04 -8.80
C SER A 43 25.13 -14.58 -8.36
N ALA A 44 23.97 -13.96 -8.24
CA ALA A 44 23.84 -12.61 -7.73
C ALA A 44 22.66 -12.50 -6.75
N LEU A 45 22.82 -11.62 -5.76
CA LEU A 45 21.81 -11.31 -4.77
C LEU A 45 21.23 -9.93 -5.02
N VAL A 46 19.92 -9.84 -5.16
CA VAL A 46 19.16 -8.59 -5.26
C VAL A 46 18.36 -8.41 -3.97
N PHE A 47 18.63 -7.36 -3.23
CA PHE A 47 17.94 -7.10 -1.97
C PHE A 47 17.48 -5.64 -1.85
N GLY A 48 16.50 -5.38 -1.01
CA GLY A 48 15.95 -4.04 -0.75
C GLY A 48 14.55 -4.10 -0.14
N PRO A 49 13.94 -2.97 0.22
CA PRO A 49 12.64 -2.93 0.88
C PRO A 49 11.55 -3.66 0.07
N PRO A 50 10.51 -4.21 0.72
CA PRO A 50 9.36 -4.76 0.01
C PRO A 50 8.71 -3.67 -0.86
N SER A 51 8.09 -4.09 -1.96
CA SER A 51 7.37 -3.20 -2.90
C SER A 51 8.20 -2.09 -3.57
N CYS A 52 9.53 -2.10 -3.47
CA CYS A 52 10.40 -1.13 -4.15
C CYS A 52 10.62 -1.39 -5.65
N GLY A 53 9.97 -2.39 -6.24
CA GLY A 53 10.06 -2.68 -7.68
C GLY A 53 11.14 -3.71 -8.12
N LYS A 54 11.89 -4.31 -7.18
CA LYS A 54 12.93 -5.33 -7.47
C LYS A 54 12.50 -6.40 -8.46
N SER A 55 11.44 -7.13 -8.11
CA SER A 55 10.96 -8.26 -8.92
C SER A 55 10.53 -7.84 -10.32
N SER A 56 9.94 -6.65 -10.46
CA SER A 56 9.51 -6.10 -11.74
C SER A 56 10.71 -5.73 -12.62
N VAL A 57 11.72 -5.07 -12.05
CA VAL A 57 12.97 -4.71 -12.75
C VAL A 57 13.73 -5.97 -13.17
N VAL A 58 13.87 -6.94 -12.25
CA VAL A 58 14.52 -8.23 -12.54
C VAL A 58 13.80 -8.96 -13.67
N ARG A 59 12.47 -9.13 -13.58
CA ARG A 59 11.69 -9.76 -14.67
C ARG A 59 11.93 -9.09 -16.00
N LYS A 60 11.79 -7.78 -16.08
CA LYS A 60 11.95 -7.02 -17.32
C LYS A 60 13.36 -7.18 -17.90
N THR A 61 14.40 -7.12 -17.05
CA THR A 61 15.77 -7.21 -17.51
C THR A 61 16.11 -8.61 -17.97
N VAL A 62 15.76 -9.63 -17.21
CA VAL A 62 16.04 -11.04 -17.54
C VAL A 62 15.27 -11.50 -18.78
N MET A 63 14.03 -11.07 -18.97
CA MET A 63 13.22 -11.42 -20.15
C MET A 63 13.81 -10.91 -21.47
N LYS A 64 14.76 -9.97 -21.48
CA LYS A 64 15.48 -9.57 -22.69
C LYS A 64 16.36 -10.71 -23.23
N TYR A 65 16.82 -11.58 -22.34
CA TYR A 65 17.69 -12.72 -22.67
C TYR A 65 16.91 -14.00 -22.99
N ALA A 66 15.59 -14.00 -22.86
CA ALA A 66 14.76 -15.19 -23.09
C ALA A 66 14.78 -15.74 -24.53
N LYS A 67 15.34 -14.99 -25.49
CA LYS A 67 15.56 -15.47 -26.88
C LYS A 67 16.76 -16.38 -26.99
N ASP A 68 17.81 -16.10 -26.24
CA ASP A 68 19.12 -16.76 -26.36
C ASP A 68 19.36 -17.76 -25.23
N MET A 69 18.72 -17.57 -24.10
CA MET A 69 18.84 -18.35 -22.88
C MET A 69 17.49 -18.80 -22.39
N GLU A 70 17.44 -19.90 -21.65
CA GLU A 70 16.23 -20.30 -20.96
C GLU A 70 16.12 -19.55 -19.61
N VAL A 71 14.91 -19.06 -19.31
CA VAL A 71 14.65 -18.27 -18.12
C VAL A 71 13.58 -18.95 -17.27
N VAL A 72 13.94 -19.29 -16.04
CA VAL A 72 13.07 -19.96 -15.10
C VAL A 72 12.87 -19.10 -13.86
N PHE A 73 11.60 -18.92 -13.46
CA PHE A 73 11.22 -18.21 -12.25
C PHE A 73 10.72 -19.17 -11.20
N ILE A 74 11.37 -19.21 -10.05
CA ILE A 74 10.95 -19.96 -8.87
C ILE A 74 10.52 -18.96 -7.80
N ASP A 75 9.24 -18.96 -7.43
CA ASP A 75 8.70 -18.03 -6.44
C ASP A 75 8.47 -18.77 -5.12
N GLY A 76 9.12 -18.28 -4.06
CA GLY A 76 8.99 -18.84 -2.71
C GLY A 76 7.59 -18.83 -2.14
N LEU A 77 6.72 -17.92 -2.60
CA LEU A 77 5.32 -17.87 -2.20
C LEU A 77 4.46 -18.94 -2.86
N LEU A 78 4.84 -19.40 -4.05
CA LEU A 78 4.09 -20.43 -4.78
C LEU A 78 4.48 -21.86 -4.38
N HIS A 79 5.70 -22.04 -3.90
CA HIS A 79 6.21 -23.37 -3.53
C HIS A 79 6.17 -23.57 -2.02
N THR A 80 5.28 -24.44 -1.56
CA THR A 80 5.11 -24.77 -0.14
C THR A 80 6.21 -25.66 0.41
N SER A 81 6.91 -26.41 -0.45
CA SER A 81 8.02 -27.29 -0.07
C SER A 81 9.21 -27.13 -1.01
N ASP A 82 10.43 -27.44 -0.52
CA ASP A 82 11.64 -27.46 -1.35
C ASP A 82 11.56 -28.54 -2.43
N ALA A 83 10.91 -29.66 -2.15
CA ALA A 83 10.81 -30.78 -3.09
C ALA A 83 10.10 -30.39 -4.40
N SER A 84 9.01 -29.62 -4.32
CA SER A 84 8.31 -29.15 -5.51
C SER A 84 9.15 -28.20 -6.37
N ALA A 85 9.95 -27.35 -5.74
CA ALA A 85 10.83 -26.42 -6.44
C ALA A 85 12.10 -27.10 -6.97
N VAL A 86 12.61 -28.09 -6.26
CA VAL A 86 13.75 -28.93 -6.71
C VAL A 86 13.40 -29.73 -7.95
N GLY A 87 12.17 -30.28 -8.05
CA GLY A 87 11.71 -30.97 -9.25
C GLY A 87 11.82 -30.14 -10.53
N ILE A 88 11.55 -28.82 -10.46
CA ILE A 88 11.72 -27.90 -11.59
C ILE A 88 13.20 -27.83 -12.02
N VAL A 89 14.12 -27.78 -11.06
CA VAL A 89 15.56 -27.71 -11.36
C VAL A 89 16.05 -29.03 -11.95
N ASP A 90 15.54 -30.18 -11.46
CA ASP A 90 15.87 -31.49 -11.99
C ASP A 90 15.41 -31.70 -13.43
N GLU A 91 14.22 -31.25 -13.77
CA GLU A 91 13.71 -31.28 -15.14
C GLU A 91 14.56 -30.42 -16.08
N LEU A 92 15.02 -29.26 -15.60
CA LEU A 92 15.90 -28.37 -16.36
C LEU A 92 17.27 -29.01 -16.62
N GLU A 93 17.90 -29.62 -15.64
CA GLU A 93 19.19 -30.30 -15.78
C GLU A 93 19.17 -31.42 -16.84
N LEU A 94 18.02 -32.10 -17.00
CA LEU A 94 17.83 -33.16 -17.98
C LEU A 94 17.60 -32.65 -19.42
N GLN A 95 17.11 -31.43 -19.59
CA GLN A 95 16.64 -30.93 -20.90
C GLN A 95 17.59 -29.95 -21.58
N LEU A 96 18.57 -29.37 -20.87
CA LEU A 96 19.26 -28.17 -21.35
C LEU A 96 20.56 -28.42 -22.11
N LYS A 97 20.52 -27.93 -23.36
CA LYS A 97 21.71 -27.69 -24.23
C LYS A 97 22.11 -26.21 -24.30
N ARG A 98 21.42 -25.32 -23.58
CA ARG A 98 21.64 -23.86 -23.64
C ARG A 98 21.92 -23.29 -22.26
N PRO A 99 22.63 -22.14 -22.16
CA PRO A 99 22.75 -21.39 -20.91
C PRO A 99 21.37 -21.02 -20.37
N TYR A 100 21.22 -20.99 -19.05
CA TYR A 100 19.94 -20.69 -18.42
C TYR A 100 20.09 -19.77 -17.21
N ILE A 101 19.03 -19.01 -16.95
CA ILE A 101 18.93 -18.09 -15.82
C ILE A 101 17.82 -18.58 -14.90
N VAL A 102 18.19 -18.87 -13.66
CA VAL A 102 17.21 -19.20 -12.60
C VAL A 102 17.02 -17.98 -11.70
N VAL A 103 15.80 -17.47 -11.66
CA VAL A 103 15.42 -16.35 -10.81
C VAL A 103 14.62 -16.86 -9.63
N VAL A 104 15.20 -16.79 -8.43
CA VAL A 104 14.54 -17.16 -7.19
C VAL A 104 13.94 -15.90 -6.55
N LEU A 105 12.63 -15.77 -6.64
CA LEU A 105 11.87 -14.66 -6.04
C LEU A 105 11.43 -15.03 -4.61
N ASN A 106 11.27 -14.01 -3.78
CA ASN A 106 10.86 -14.18 -2.37
C ASN A 106 11.75 -15.20 -1.64
N LEU A 107 13.07 -15.02 -1.78
CA LEU A 107 14.10 -15.90 -1.23
C LEU A 107 13.89 -16.18 0.26
N GLU A 108 13.36 -15.22 1.01
CA GLU A 108 13.07 -15.32 2.45
C GLU A 108 12.18 -16.51 2.81
N GLN A 109 11.33 -16.97 1.91
CA GLN A 109 10.47 -18.13 2.13
C GLN A 109 11.27 -19.43 2.18
N PHE A 110 12.39 -19.51 1.47
CA PHE A 110 13.29 -20.65 1.51
C PHE A 110 14.27 -20.59 2.69
N LEU A 111 14.55 -19.38 3.23
CA LEU A 111 15.46 -19.20 4.37
C LEU A 111 14.86 -19.68 5.71
N VAL A 112 13.54 -19.62 5.85
CA VAL A 112 12.83 -20.00 7.09
C VAL A 112 12.67 -21.53 7.19
N ARG A 113 12.87 -22.26 6.10
CA ARG A 113 12.70 -23.72 6.07
C ARG A 113 13.82 -24.45 6.80
N ALA A 114 13.48 -25.62 7.34
CA ALA A 114 14.43 -26.46 8.09
C ALA A 114 15.65 -26.90 7.27
N THR A 115 15.49 -26.99 5.95
CA THR A 115 16.56 -27.36 5.02
C THR A 115 16.50 -26.44 3.81
N GLN A 116 17.65 -25.97 3.33
CA GLN A 116 17.77 -25.08 2.17
C GLN A 116 18.22 -25.87 0.93
N VAL A 117 17.55 -26.99 0.65
CA VAL A 117 17.97 -27.94 -0.40
C VAL A 117 17.88 -27.32 -1.78
N LEU A 118 16.81 -26.56 -2.08
CA LEU A 118 16.67 -25.85 -3.35
C LEU A 118 17.83 -24.89 -3.59
N LEU A 119 18.11 -24.03 -2.60
CA LEU A 119 19.17 -23.03 -2.72
C LEU A 119 20.53 -23.69 -2.87
N TYR A 120 20.79 -24.74 -2.11
CA TYR A 120 22.02 -25.51 -2.25
C TYR A 120 22.16 -26.05 -3.68
N LYS A 121 21.11 -26.68 -4.24
CA LYS A 121 21.15 -27.29 -5.55
C LYS A 121 21.33 -26.24 -6.66
N VAL A 122 20.56 -25.17 -6.65
CA VAL A 122 20.69 -24.08 -7.63
C VAL A 122 22.07 -23.45 -7.59
N LEU A 123 22.59 -23.13 -6.40
CA LEU A 123 23.91 -22.53 -6.27
C LEU A 123 25.09 -23.51 -6.51
N ASP A 124 24.88 -24.81 -6.30
CA ASP A 124 25.89 -25.83 -6.66
C ASP A 124 25.97 -26.02 -8.18
N ALA A 125 24.83 -26.01 -8.86
CA ALA A 125 24.74 -26.11 -10.31
C ALA A 125 25.47 -24.95 -11.03
N THR A 126 25.58 -23.75 -10.44
CA THR A 126 26.38 -22.66 -11.04
C THR A 126 27.85 -23.02 -11.20
N ARG A 127 28.37 -23.99 -10.47
CA ARG A 127 29.79 -24.40 -10.54
C ARG A 127 30.06 -25.41 -11.65
N THR A 128 29.06 -26.12 -12.07
CA THR A 128 29.18 -27.25 -13.00
C THR A 128 28.52 -27.00 -14.35
N GLN A 129 27.62 -26.04 -14.41
CA GLN A 129 26.77 -25.77 -15.57
C GLN A 129 26.75 -24.26 -15.90
N PRO A 130 26.47 -23.88 -17.16
CA PRO A 130 26.29 -22.49 -17.57
C PRO A 130 24.94 -21.96 -17.03
N LEU A 131 24.86 -21.81 -15.71
CA LEU A 131 23.68 -21.33 -14.99
C LEU A 131 23.99 -20.00 -14.28
N PHE A 132 23.12 -19.02 -14.47
CA PHE A 132 23.11 -17.82 -13.66
C PHE A 132 21.98 -17.86 -12.62
N ALA A 133 22.32 -17.84 -11.33
CA ALA A 133 21.35 -17.85 -10.24
C ALA A 133 21.11 -16.44 -9.71
N LEU A 134 19.93 -15.90 -9.91
CA LEU A 134 19.56 -14.56 -9.45
C LEU A 134 18.58 -14.67 -8.27
N CYS A 135 19.06 -14.40 -7.06
CA CYS A 135 18.29 -14.48 -5.83
C CYS A 135 17.72 -13.12 -5.46
N VAL A 136 16.40 -13.01 -5.28
CA VAL A 136 15.69 -11.74 -4.96
C VAL A 136 15.03 -11.86 -3.60
N THR A 137 15.35 -10.91 -2.68
CA THR A 137 14.83 -10.90 -1.31
C THR A 137 14.48 -9.50 -0.84
N SER A 138 13.57 -9.41 0.13
CA SER A 138 13.30 -8.18 0.89
C SER A 138 14.16 -8.03 2.13
N ARG A 139 14.90 -9.09 2.54
CA ARG A 139 15.71 -9.11 3.77
C ARG A 139 17.16 -8.74 3.49
N GLN A 140 17.68 -7.77 4.24
CA GLN A 140 19.10 -7.39 4.19
C GLN A 140 20.01 -8.40 4.89
N ASP A 141 19.49 -9.09 5.91
CA ASP A 141 20.21 -10.08 6.70
C ASP A 141 20.17 -11.50 6.10
N CYS A 142 19.69 -11.65 4.87
CA CYS A 142 19.47 -12.97 4.24
C CYS A 142 20.75 -13.83 4.21
N THR A 143 21.91 -13.23 3.98
CA THR A 143 23.21 -13.94 3.96
C THR A 143 23.58 -14.57 5.31
N GLN A 144 23.08 -14.01 6.42
CA GLN A 144 23.31 -14.55 7.77
C GLN A 144 22.42 -15.77 8.03
N LEU A 145 21.25 -15.82 7.40
CA LEU A 145 20.27 -16.89 7.53
C LEU A 145 20.55 -18.09 6.62
N LEU A 146 21.47 -17.93 5.65
CA LEU A 146 21.89 -19.02 4.81
C LEU A 146 22.71 -20.06 5.58
N GLU A 147 22.42 -21.35 5.36
CA GLU A 147 23.27 -22.43 5.81
C GLU A 147 24.71 -22.24 5.32
N LYS A 148 25.69 -22.63 6.12
CA LYS A 148 27.13 -22.47 5.81
C LYS A 148 27.50 -23.02 4.41
N ARG A 149 26.92 -24.16 4.03
CA ARG A 149 27.12 -24.82 2.74
C ARG A 149 26.51 -24.04 1.56
N VAL A 150 25.39 -23.35 1.77
CA VAL A 150 24.72 -22.51 0.77
C VAL A 150 25.47 -21.18 0.62
N ARG A 151 25.81 -20.55 1.75
CA ARG A 151 26.55 -19.28 1.78
C ARG A 151 27.88 -19.36 1.05
N SER A 152 28.63 -20.47 1.20
CA SER A 152 29.92 -20.67 0.53
C SER A 152 29.84 -20.79 -1.00
N ARG A 153 28.63 -20.93 -1.54
CA ARG A 153 28.37 -21.07 -2.98
C ARG A 153 27.78 -19.80 -3.59
N LEU A 154 27.18 -18.94 -2.76
CA LEU A 154 26.69 -17.64 -3.22
C LEU A 154 27.89 -16.74 -3.55
N SER A 155 27.89 -16.14 -4.74
CA SER A 155 28.93 -15.18 -5.13
C SER A 155 28.77 -13.86 -4.35
N ASN A 156 29.81 -13.04 -4.36
CA ASN A 156 29.80 -11.72 -3.71
C ASN A 156 29.05 -10.65 -4.53
N LEU A 157 28.47 -11.02 -5.67
CA LEU A 157 27.69 -10.08 -6.47
C LEU A 157 26.38 -9.74 -5.77
N SER A 158 26.23 -8.48 -5.43
CA SER A 158 25.03 -8.00 -4.78
C SER A 158 24.55 -6.68 -5.36
N LEU A 159 23.24 -6.56 -5.53
CA LEU A 159 22.54 -5.35 -5.95
C LEU A 159 21.58 -4.89 -4.84
N SER A 160 21.87 -3.74 -4.27
CA SER A 160 20.97 -3.09 -3.33
C SER A 160 19.98 -2.19 -4.07
N PHE A 161 18.69 -2.44 -3.87
CA PHE A 161 17.61 -1.56 -4.31
C PHE A 161 17.26 -0.62 -3.15
N ALA A 162 18.12 0.36 -2.88
CA ALA A 162 17.75 1.46 -1.99
C ALA A 162 16.71 2.33 -2.71
N GLN A 163 15.66 2.73 -2.00
CA GLN A 163 14.80 3.79 -2.51
C GLN A 163 15.58 5.11 -2.42
N PRO A 164 15.78 5.84 -3.52
CA PRO A 164 16.31 7.20 -3.44
C PRO A 164 15.35 8.06 -2.60
N GLU A 165 15.87 9.10 -1.97
CA GLU A 165 15.05 10.12 -1.35
C GLU A 165 14.18 10.75 -2.44
N MET A 166 12.89 10.43 -2.41
CA MET A 166 11.92 10.89 -3.38
C MET A 166 11.38 12.25 -2.94
N THR A 167 11.59 13.26 -3.75
CA THR A 167 10.93 14.56 -3.56
C THR A 167 9.50 14.54 -4.10
N PHE A 168 8.69 15.55 -3.76
CA PHE A 168 7.35 15.65 -4.34
C PHE A 168 7.41 15.94 -5.84
N ASP A 169 8.41 16.68 -6.30
CA ASP A 169 8.59 16.99 -7.72
C ASP A 169 8.94 15.72 -8.51
N ASP A 170 9.81 14.84 -7.98
CA ASP A 170 10.09 13.53 -8.58
C ASP A 170 8.82 12.66 -8.68
N PHE A 171 7.94 12.77 -7.67
CA PHE A 171 6.67 12.03 -7.65
C PHE A 171 5.69 12.56 -8.68
N LEU A 172 5.65 13.87 -8.88
CA LEU A 172 4.84 14.53 -9.90
C LEU A 172 5.33 14.19 -11.31
N ASP A 173 6.65 14.26 -11.52
CA ASP A 173 7.28 13.86 -12.78
C ASP A 173 7.02 12.40 -13.12
N ALA A 174 7.03 11.53 -12.11
CA ALA A 174 6.66 10.13 -12.27
C ALA A 174 5.20 9.96 -12.69
N PHE A 175 4.28 10.70 -12.10
CA PHE A 175 2.87 10.70 -12.50
C PHE A 175 2.71 11.11 -13.97
N CYS A 176 3.35 12.21 -14.36
CA CYS A 176 3.38 12.66 -15.76
C CYS A 176 3.98 11.59 -16.68
N CYS A 177 5.11 11.01 -16.31
CA CYS A 177 5.79 9.99 -17.11
C CYS A 177 4.90 8.76 -17.32
N PHE A 178 4.15 8.33 -16.30
CA PHE A 178 3.24 7.18 -16.42
C PHE A 178 2.10 7.44 -17.40
N LEU A 179 1.58 8.67 -17.46
CA LEU A 179 0.46 9.06 -18.31
C LEU A 179 0.90 9.53 -19.72
N ARG A 180 2.13 10.02 -19.89
CA ARG A 180 2.63 10.53 -21.17
C ARG A 180 2.69 9.42 -22.21
N MET A 181 2.29 9.76 -23.43
CA MET A 181 2.39 8.90 -24.58
C MET A 181 3.70 9.19 -25.33
N GLY A 182 4.44 8.12 -25.67
CA GLY A 182 5.62 8.24 -26.51
C GLY A 182 5.25 8.36 -28.00
N GLY A 183 6.10 9.04 -28.76
CA GLY A 183 5.95 9.22 -30.21
C GLY A 183 5.57 10.65 -30.63
N ASP A 184 5.84 10.99 -31.88
CA ASP A 184 5.65 12.34 -32.44
C ASP A 184 4.32 12.54 -33.18
N SER A 185 3.35 11.63 -32.99
CA SER A 185 2.05 11.77 -33.61
C SER A 185 1.30 13.00 -33.09
N SER A 186 0.48 13.63 -33.92
CA SER A 186 -0.34 14.78 -33.51
C SER A 186 -1.23 14.45 -32.30
N ASN A 187 -1.75 13.23 -32.26
CA ASN A 187 -2.57 12.76 -31.15
C ASN A 187 -1.79 12.63 -29.84
N ALA A 188 -0.52 12.18 -29.89
CA ALA A 188 0.34 12.10 -28.72
C ALA A 188 0.70 13.49 -28.18
N ARG A 189 0.97 14.45 -29.09
CA ARG A 189 1.24 15.85 -28.69
C ARG A 189 0.04 16.49 -28.02
N ASN A 190 -1.15 16.36 -28.62
CA ASN A 190 -2.38 16.91 -28.03
C ASN A 190 -2.67 16.29 -26.66
N HIS A 191 -2.53 14.96 -26.52
CA HIS A 191 -2.71 14.27 -25.25
C HIS A 191 -1.71 14.77 -24.19
N ASN A 192 -0.44 14.92 -24.56
CA ASN A 192 0.60 15.37 -23.62
C ASN A 192 0.38 16.84 -23.20
N SER A 193 -0.08 17.71 -24.11
CA SER A 193 -0.43 19.11 -23.77
C SER A 193 -1.63 19.17 -22.80
N SER A 194 -2.69 18.41 -23.06
CA SER A 194 -3.83 18.33 -22.13
C SER A 194 -3.46 17.74 -20.78
N LEU A 195 -2.51 16.80 -20.75
CA LEU A 195 -1.98 16.24 -19.52
C LEU A 195 -1.22 17.30 -18.71
N ASP A 196 -0.38 18.11 -19.36
CA ASP A 196 0.38 19.15 -18.68
C ASP A 196 -0.56 20.21 -18.05
N GLU A 197 -1.68 20.56 -18.72
CA GLU A 197 -2.72 21.41 -18.16
C GLU A 197 -3.42 20.75 -16.95
N PHE A 198 -3.75 19.47 -17.05
CA PHE A 198 -4.41 18.71 -16.00
C PHE A 198 -3.54 18.59 -14.73
N VAL A 199 -2.26 18.33 -14.89
CA VAL A 199 -1.32 18.17 -13.75
C VAL A 199 -1.08 19.48 -13.01
N ASN A 200 -1.16 20.62 -13.69
CA ASN A 200 -1.03 21.95 -13.06
C ASN A 200 -2.27 22.38 -12.26
N GLU A 201 -3.36 21.63 -12.32
CA GLU A 201 -4.57 21.91 -11.56
C GLU A 201 -4.35 21.71 -10.06
N CYS A 202 -4.71 22.71 -9.25
CA CYS A 202 -4.54 22.68 -7.79
C CYS A 202 -5.23 21.46 -7.14
N SER A 203 -6.36 21.01 -7.67
CA SER A 203 -7.10 19.85 -7.18
C SER A 203 -6.32 18.56 -7.39
N VAL A 204 -5.66 18.39 -8.54
CA VAL A 204 -4.81 17.24 -8.87
C VAL A 204 -3.57 17.23 -8.01
N VAL A 205 -2.90 18.37 -7.90
CA VAL A 205 -1.71 18.53 -7.04
C VAL A 205 -2.02 18.17 -5.59
N ASN A 206 -3.18 18.58 -5.06
CA ASN A 206 -3.58 18.26 -3.68
C ASN A 206 -3.85 16.76 -3.49
N VAL A 207 -4.47 16.08 -4.45
CA VAL A 207 -4.66 14.62 -4.41
C VAL A 207 -3.31 13.90 -4.40
N LEU A 208 -2.38 14.31 -5.28
CA LEU A 208 -1.04 13.70 -5.36
C LEU A 208 -0.19 13.99 -4.12
N LYS A 209 -0.30 15.20 -3.52
CA LYS A 209 0.35 15.52 -2.23
C LYS A 209 -0.17 14.63 -1.11
N GLY A 210 -1.48 14.35 -1.06
CA GLY A 210 -2.05 13.39 -0.12
C GLY A 210 -1.41 12.02 -0.24
N VAL A 211 -1.36 11.47 -1.46
CA VAL A 211 -0.71 10.16 -1.72
C VAL A 211 0.77 10.17 -1.35
N TYR A 212 1.51 11.22 -1.71
CA TYR A 212 2.92 11.36 -1.39
C TYR A 212 3.19 11.38 0.12
N ASN A 213 2.36 12.08 0.89
CA ASN A 213 2.51 12.16 2.35
C ASN A 213 2.20 10.83 3.04
N GLU A 214 1.22 10.08 2.53
CA GLU A 214 0.82 8.79 3.08
C GLU A 214 1.74 7.66 2.62
N ARG A 215 2.06 7.61 1.33
CA ARG A 215 2.81 6.50 0.71
C ARG A 215 3.73 6.98 -0.41
N ARG A 216 4.99 7.20 -0.09
CA ARG A 216 6.05 7.55 -1.05
C ARG A 216 6.48 6.35 -1.87
N SER A 217 5.65 5.90 -2.80
CA SER A 217 5.92 4.69 -3.59
C SER A 217 5.47 4.86 -5.04
N TYR A 218 6.39 4.66 -5.98
CA TYR A 218 6.07 4.64 -7.42
C TYR A 218 5.16 3.47 -7.79
N SER A 219 5.20 2.36 -7.06
CA SER A 219 4.32 1.22 -7.30
C SER A 219 2.87 1.57 -7.01
N VAL A 220 2.61 2.26 -5.89
CA VAL A 220 1.28 2.74 -5.52
C VAL A 220 0.79 3.79 -6.52
N LEU A 221 1.66 4.74 -6.91
CA LEU A 221 1.33 5.73 -7.91
C LEU A 221 0.94 5.09 -9.25
N LYS A 222 1.69 4.07 -9.68
CA LYS A 222 1.40 3.32 -10.91
C LYS A 222 0.05 2.61 -10.85
N GLN A 223 -0.31 2.03 -9.70
CA GLN A 223 -1.63 1.41 -9.48
C GLN A 223 -2.75 2.46 -9.55
N ILE A 224 -2.56 3.63 -8.92
CA ILE A 224 -3.53 4.73 -9.01
C ILE A 224 -3.73 5.17 -10.46
N VAL A 225 -2.64 5.33 -11.23
CA VAL A 225 -2.70 5.69 -12.65
C VAL A 225 -3.45 4.63 -13.47
N ALA A 226 -3.15 3.34 -13.24
CA ALA A 226 -3.85 2.24 -13.93
C ALA A 226 -5.36 2.25 -13.63
N THR A 227 -5.73 2.42 -12.36
CA THR A 227 -7.13 2.49 -11.92
C THR A 227 -7.83 3.74 -12.47
N PHE A 228 -7.15 4.87 -12.48
CA PHE A 228 -7.65 6.13 -13.05
C PHE A 228 -7.96 5.98 -14.55
N ILE A 229 -7.04 5.42 -15.33
CA ILE A 229 -7.27 5.13 -16.75
C ILE A 229 -8.44 4.15 -16.90
N GLY A 230 -8.53 3.12 -16.04
CA GLY A 230 -9.65 2.18 -16.05
C GLY A 230 -11.01 2.87 -15.83
N PHE A 231 -11.10 3.80 -14.91
CA PHE A 231 -12.32 4.58 -14.67
C PHE A 231 -12.66 5.51 -15.85
N LEU A 232 -11.65 6.20 -16.42
CA LEU A 232 -11.87 7.03 -17.62
C LEU A 232 -12.46 6.21 -18.77
N LEU A 233 -11.91 5.03 -19.04
CA LEU A 233 -12.39 4.13 -20.10
C LEU A 233 -13.79 3.58 -19.81
N ALA A 234 -14.11 3.29 -18.56
CA ALA A 234 -15.44 2.82 -18.15
C ALA A 234 -16.52 3.90 -18.34
N ASP A 235 -16.18 5.17 -18.07
CA ASP A 235 -17.08 6.31 -18.27
C ASP A 235 -17.08 6.82 -19.73
N GLY A 236 -16.37 6.15 -20.66
CA GLY A 236 -16.30 6.51 -22.07
C GLY A 236 -15.47 7.76 -22.39
N ILE A 237 -14.63 8.17 -21.44
CA ILE A 237 -13.71 9.31 -21.61
C ILE A 237 -12.45 8.80 -22.30
N HIS A 238 -12.14 9.34 -23.48
CA HIS A 238 -11.03 8.86 -24.32
C HIS A 238 -9.76 9.75 -24.25
N CYS A 239 -9.84 10.90 -23.58
CA CYS A 239 -8.71 11.81 -23.37
C CYS A 239 -8.75 12.43 -21.97
N ILE A 240 -7.57 12.69 -21.43
CA ILE A 240 -7.43 13.43 -20.16
C ILE A 240 -7.66 14.91 -20.48
N SER A 241 -8.51 15.56 -19.72
CA SER A 241 -8.81 16.98 -19.84
C SER A 241 -8.91 17.61 -18.44
N ASN A 242 -8.71 18.91 -18.37
CA ASN A 242 -8.85 19.67 -17.13
C ASN A 242 -10.33 19.88 -16.79
N THR A 243 -11.06 18.77 -16.57
CA THR A 243 -12.46 18.79 -16.18
C THR A 243 -12.62 18.31 -14.73
N LEU A 244 -13.65 18.85 -14.08
CA LEU A 244 -14.00 18.43 -12.69
C LEU A 244 -14.25 16.93 -12.62
N GLU A 245 -14.72 16.34 -13.69
CA GLU A 245 -14.99 14.91 -13.85
C GLU A 245 -13.70 14.08 -13.79
N CYS A 246 -12.67 14.46 -14.55
CA CYS A 246 -11.35 13.79 -14.48
C CYS A 246 -10.71 13.92 -13.09
N CYS A 247 -10.83 15.08 -12.43
CA CYS A 247 -10.34 15.27 -11.06
C CYS A 247 -11.09 14.38 -10.05
N CYS A 248 -12.41 14.24 -10.21
CA CYS A 248 -13.21 13.34 -9.36
C CYS A 248 -12.83 11.86 -9.57
N LEU A 249 -12.58 11.44 -10.82
CA LEU A 249 -12.15 10.08 -11.12
C LEU A 249 -10.74 9.78 -10.59
N LEU A 250 -9.82 10.75 -10.64
CA LEU A 250 -8.51 10.60 -10.03
C LEU A 250 -8.62 10.43 -8.49
N ARG A 251 -9.51 11.20 -7.84
CA ARG A 251 -9.77 11.06 -6.41
C ARG A 251 -10.35 9.69 -6.09
N LYS A 252 -11.33 9.21 -6.85
CA LYS A 252 -11.89 7.86 -6.71
C LYS A 252 -10.82 6.78 -6.89
N ALA A 253 -9.91 6.94 -7.85
CA ALA A 253 -8.83 6.01 -8.09
C ALA A 253 -7.83 5.98 -6.92
N ARG A 254 -7.52 7.15 -6.34
CA ARG A 254 -6.72 7.24 -5.12
C ARG A 254 -7.38 6.50 -3.97
N ASP A 255 -8.67 6.76 -3.71
CA ASP A 255 -9.41 6.19 -2.59
C ASP A 255 -9.57 4.67 -2.71
N ALA A 256 -9.58 4.14 -3.93
CA ALA A 256 -9.63 2.70 -4.18
C ALA A 256 -8.29 1.98 -3.89
N ILE A 257 -7.16 2.67 -4.09
CA ILE A 257 -5.81 2.07 -3.94
C ILE A 257 -5.19 2.42 -2.58
N VAL A 258 -5.38 3.65 -2.13
CA VAL A 258 -4.96 4.14 -0.83
C VAL A 258 -6.24 4.51 -0.10
N PRO A 259 -6.93 3.53 0.51
CA PRO A 259 -8.06 3.87 1.34
C PRO A 259 -7.55 4.88 2.37
N VAL A 260 -8.24 5.99 2.44
CA VAL A 260 -8.04 6.93 3.53
C VAL A 260 -8.56 6.18 4.76
N ASP A 261 -7.67 5.44 5.41
CA ASP A 261 -7.90 4.99 6.75
C ASP A 261 -7.98 6.29 7.55
N ASP A 262 -9.19 6.78 7.73
CA ASP A 262 -9.42 7.80 8.72
C ASP A 262 -9.00 7.16 10.04
N VAL A 263 -7.84 7.58 10.55
CA VAL A 263 -7.28 7.05 11.81
C VAL A 263 -8.36 7.11 12.88
N ASN A 264 -9.19 8.16 12.84
CA ASN A 264 -10.32 8.32 13.73
C ASN A 264 -11.39 7.24 13.49
N GLU A 265 -11.69 6.87 12.24
CA GLU A 265 -12.65 5.79 11.92
C GLU A 265 -12.14 4.44 12.45
N SER A 266 -10.85 4.16 12.30
CA SER A 266 -10.22 2.95 12.83
C SER A 266 -10.23 2.93 14.36
N ILE A 267 -9.88 4.04 15.02
CA ILE A 267 -9.93 4.17 16.48
C ILE A 267 -11.37 4.00 16.97
N ILE A 268 -12.33 4.69 16.36
CA ILE A 268 -13.77 4.62 16.77
C ILE A 268 -14.29 3.20 16.60
N SER A 269 -13.92 2.49 15.54
CA SER A 269 -14.33 1.10 15.30
C SER A 269 -13.76 0.11 16.32
N SER A 270 -12.64 0.44 16.96
CA SER A 270 -12.02 -0.37 18.02
C SER A 270 -12.59 -0.12 19.41
N LEU A 271 -13.42 0.90 19.60
CA LEU A 271 -14.00 1.26 20.89
C LEU A 271 -14.97 0.20 21.41
N THR A 272 -15.02 0.07 22.74
CA THR A 272 -16.08 -0.70 23.38
C THR A 272 -17.44 -0.03 23.18
N LEU A 273 -18.52 -0.82 23.23
CA LEU A 273 -19.87 -0.26 23.06
C LEU A 273 -20.17 0.87 24.05
N ARG A 274 -19.64 0.79 25.29
CA ARG A 274 -19.79 1.85 26.29
C ARG A 274 -19.08 3.13 25.89
N GLN A 275 -17.84 3.04 25.47
CA GLN A 275 -17.03 4.17 24.97
C GLN A 275 -17.69 4.82 23.75
N LEU A 276 -18.19 3.99 22.83
CA LEU A 276 -18.89 4.45 21.64
C LEU A 276 -20.19 5.21 22.01
N CYS A 277 -20.98 4.71 22.98
CA CYS A 277 -22.15 5.41 23.49
C CYS A 277 -21.80 6.74 24.17
N LEU A 278 -20.71 6.79 24.93
CA LEU A 278 -20.23 8.03 25.54
C LEU A 278 -19.79 9.04 24.49
N LEU A 279 -19.03 8.61 23.47
CA LEU A 279 -18.60 9.45 22.36
C LEU A 279 -19.80 10.01 21.58
N THR A 280 -20.82 9.18 21.37
CA THR A 280 -22.07 9.60 20.72
C THR A 280 -22.86 10.62 21.58
N CYS A 281 -22.84 10.48 22.90
CA CYS A 281 -23.40 11.49 23.78
C CYS A 281 -22.64 12.83 23.65
N CYS A 282 -21.32 12.80 23.52
CA CYS A 282 -20.51 14.00 23.25
C CYS A 282 -20.91 14.66 21.92
N ALA A 283 -20.99 13.89 20.85
CA ALA A 283 -21.39 14.36 19.52
C ALA A 283 -22.80 14.98 19.55
N ARG A 284 -23.74 14.36 20.25
CA ARG A 284 -25.10 14.88 20.44
C ARG A 284 -25.11 16.23 21.15
N ILE A 285 -24.32 16.39 22.22
CA ILE A 285 -24.25 17.66 22.97
C ILE A 285 -23.70 18.77 22.07
N VAL A 286 -22.63 18.47 21.30
CA VAL A 286 -22.03 19.42 20.37
C VAL A 286 -23.01 19.85 19.29
N ARG A 287 -23.76 18.88 18.70
CA ARG A 287 -24.76 19.16 17.65
C ARG A 287 -25.91 20.01 18.16
N ASN A 288 -26.45 19.69 19.34
CA ASN A 288 -27.60 20.38 19.92
C ASN A 288 -27.24 21.79 20.42
N ASN A 289 -26.09 21.93 21.07
CA ASN A 289 -25.68 23.21 21.67
C ASN A 289 -24.93 24.13 20.70
N ARG A 290 -24.55 23.64 19.51
CA ARG A 290 -23.66 24.35 18.54
C ARG A 290 -22.37 24.87 19.17
N CYS A 291 -21.93 24.26 20.27
CA CYS A 291 -20.72 24.58 21.00
C CYS A 291 -19.86 23.34 21.11
N LYS A 292 -18.58 23.44 20.75
CA LYS A 292 -17.65 22.31 20.81
C LYS A 292 -17.28 21.89 22.24
N GLU A 293 -17.46 22.80 23.22
CA GLU A 293 -17.12 22.55 24.62
C GLU A 293 -18.32 22.03 25.42
N PHE A 294 -18.05 21.06 26.26
CA PHE A 294 -19.03 20.46 27.18
C PHE A 294 -18.32 20.01 28.46
N THR A 295 -19.09 19.60 29.48
CA THR A 295 -18.54 19.12 30.76
C THR A 295 -18.79 17.61 30.90
N TYR A 296 -17.95 16.91 31.66
CA TYR A 296 -18.15 15.49 31.95
C TYR A 296 -19.53 15.22 32.55
N ARG A 297 -20.00 16.11 33.44
CA ARG A 297 -21.34 15.99 34.01
C ARG A 297 -22.46 15.98 32.97
N SER A 298 -22.37 16.82 31.96
CA SER A 298 -23.37 16.88 30.89
C SER A 298 -23.37 15.60 30.05
N VAL A 299 -22.19 15.01 29.78
CA VAL A 299 -22.06 13.73 29.08
C VAL A 299 -22.64 12.58 29.89
N VAL A 300 -22.31 12.48 31.18
CA VAL A 300 -22.84 11.44 32.09
C VAL A 300 -24.36 11.53 32.23
N GLN A 301 -24.91 12.73 32.30
CA GLN A 301 -26.37 12.93 32.34
C GLN A 301 -27.05 12.42 31.05
N ASN A 302 -26.48 12.72 29.87
CA ASN A 302 -27.00 12.22 28.60
C ASN A 302 -26.86 10.70 28.51
N TYR A 303 -25.71 10.15 28.93
CA TYR A 303 -25.47 8.70 28.95
C TYR A 303 -26.49 7.99 29.87
N ARG A 304 -26.78 8.52 31.06
CA ARG A 304 -27.79 7.97 31.95
C ARG A 304 -29.20 8.02 31.35
N ARG A 305 -29.56 9.09 30.63
CA ARG A 305 -30.85 9.13 29.90
C ARG A 305 -30.90 8.03 28.84
N LEU A 306 -29.84 7.83 28.09
CA LEU A 306 -29.74 6.74 27.10
C LEU A 306 -29.91 5.37 27.76
N THR A 307 -29.15 5.08 28.81
CA THR A 307 -29.17 3.77 29.46
C THR A 307 -30.46 3.48 30.16
N ASN A 308 -31.08 4.46 30.80
CA ASN A 308 -32.37 4.29 31.50
C ASN A 308 -33.53 4.05 30.51
N SER A 309 -33.49 4.68 29.33
CA SER A 309 -34.58 4.57 28.35
C SER A 309 -34.43 3.38 27.41
N TYR A 310 -33.18 2.97 27.08
CA TYR A 310 -32.94 2.03 25.99
C TYR A 310 -31.97 0.88 26.30
N LEU A 311 -31.07 1.02 27.28
CA LEU A 311 -29.94 0.09 27.46
C LEU A 311 -29.62 -0.20 28.92
N ALA A 312 -30.56 -0.75 29.66
CA ALA A 312 -30.41 -1.06 31.10
C ALA A 312 -29.14 -1.92 31.40
N ALA A 313 -28.74 -2.78 30.47
CA ALA A 313 -27.53 -3.62 30.59
C ALA A 313 -26.21 -2.81 30.62
N LEU A 314 -26.17 -1.60 30.07
CA LEU A 314 -25.02 -0.70 30.12
C LEU A 314 -25.08 0.34 31.22
N SER A 315 -26.11 0.27 32.07
CA SER A 315 -26.27 1.16 33.21
C SER A 315 -25.11 0.96 34.19
N VAL A 316 -24.50 2.06 34.62
CA VAL A 316 -23.39 2.09 35.58
C VAL A 316 -23.82 2.97 36.74
N SER A 317 -23.77 2.40 37.95
CA SER A 317 -24.15 3.12 39.19
C SER A 317 -23.08 4.15 39.61
N ASP A 318 -21.79 3.89 39.31
CA ASP A 318 -20.69 4.72 39.73
C ASP A 318 -20.18 5.64 38.59
N ASP A 319 -20.30 6.94 38.79
CA ASP A 319 -19.83 7.95 37.84
C ASP A 319 -18.32 7.91 37.62
N VAL A 320 -17.55 7.41 38.59
CA VAL A 320 -16.07 7.31 38.46
C VAL A 320 -15.67 6.41 37.30
N ILE A 321 -16.44 5.35 37.03
CA ILE A 321 -16.18 4.46 35.89
C ILE A 321 -16.39 5.22 34.58
N LEU A 322 -17.46 6.00 34.47
CA LEU A 322 -17.75 6.80 33.27
C LEU A 322 -16.69 7.89 33.04
N TYR A 323 -16.19 8.51 34.12
CA TYR A 323 -15.11 9.50 34.02
C TYR A 323 -13.80 8.87 33.55
N LYS A 324 -13.47 7.65 33.97
CA LYS A 324 -12.30 6.92 33.47
C LYS A 324 -12.44 6.59 31.99
N GLU A 325 -13.62 6.17 31.55
CA GLU A 325 -13.87 5.92 30.13
C GLU A 325 -13.76 7.20 29.29
N LEU A 326 -14.21 8.34 29.79
CA LEU A 326 -14.02 9.64 29.15
C LEU A 326 -12.54 10.04 29.11
N ASP A 327 -11.79 9.74 30.16
CA ASP A 327 -10.34 9.96 30.17
C ASP A 327 -9.63 9.08 29.12
N THR A 328 -10.04 7.83 28.93
CA THR A 328 -9.53 6.96 27.87
C THR A 328 -9.82 7.55 26.48
N LEU A 329 -11.02 8.12 26.25
CA LEU A 329 -11.32 8.80 24.98
C LEU A 329 -10.43 10.04 24.75
N CYS A 330 -10.00 10.70 25.81
CA CYS A 330 -9.03 11.79 25.71
C CYS A 330 -7.61 11.28 25.39
N ASP A 331 -7.22 10.16 25.98
CA ASP A 331 -5.91 9.52 25.71
C ASP A 331 -5.81 9.01 24.26
N LEU A 332 -6.96 8.64 23.66
CA LEU A 332 -7.11 8.30 22.24
C LEU A 332 -7.21 9.53 21.32
N ALA A 333 -7.04 10.74 21.84
CA ALA A 333 -7.16 12.02 21.12
C ALA A 333 -8.52 12.26 20.43
N LEU A 334 -9.57 11.53 20.80
CA LEU A 334 -10.94 11.77 20.31
C LEU A 334 -11.61 12.95 21.05
N LEU A 335 -11.18 13.19 22.28
CA LEU A 335 -11.57 14.32 23.11
C LEU A 335 -10.34 15.07 23.60
N GLU A 336 -10.45 16.40 23.77
CA GLU A 336 -9.38 17.24 24.32
C GLU A 336 -9.80 17.84 25.64
N LYS A 337 -8.94 17.72 26.65
CA LYS A 337 -9.14 18.24 28.00
C LYS A 337 -8.65 19.69 28.08
N SER A 338 -9.39 20.57 28.76
CA SER A 338 -8.88 21.89 29.10
C SER A 338 -7.59 21.77 29.94
N PRO A 339 -6.49 22.45 29.53
CA PRO A 339 -5.16 22.22 30.13
C PRO A 339 -5.03 22.70 31.59
N SER A 340 -5.82 23.62 32.04
CA SER A 340 -5.75 24.19 33.41
C SER A 340 -7.08 24.02 34.15
N PHE A 341 -7.28 22.83 34.74
CA PHE A 341 -8.46 22.58 35.55
C PHE A 341 -8.08 22.10 36.96
N THR A 342 -8.43 22.87 37.98
CA THR A 342 -8.18 22.58 39.40
C THR A 342 -9.45 22.21 40.19
N GLY A 343 -10.58 22.02 39.51
CA GLY A 343 -11.88 21.76 40.11
C GLY A 343 -12.28 20.27 40.16
N GLN A 344 -13.54 20.01 40.51
CA GLN A 344 -14.09 18.67 40.51
C GLN A 344 -14.20 18.12 39.09
N LEU A 345 -13.81 16.87 38.85
CA LEU A 345 -13.81 16.17 37.53
C LEU A 345 -15.13 16.34 36.76
N ALA A 346 -16.27 16.32 37.47
CA ALA A 346 -17.57 16.51 36.87
C ALA A 346 -17.72 17.77 36.01
N PHE A 347 -17.04 18.85 36.38
CA PHE A 347 -17.14 20.15 35.71
C PHE A 347 -15.96 20.42 34.75
N ARG A 348 -15.11 19.41 34.50
CA ARG A 348 -14.00 19.55 33.57
C ARG A 348 -14.53 19.83 32.18
N LYS A 349 -14.07 20.95 31.60
CA LYS A 349 -14.37 21.29 30.20
C LYS A 349 -13.59 20.42 29.26
N THR A 350 -14.25 19.95 28.24
CA THR A 350 -13.73 19.02 27.25
C THR A 350 -14.31 19.38 25.88
N SER A 351 -13.55 19.21 24.82
CA SER A 351 -13.99 19.44 23.44
C SER A 351 -13.89 18.17 22.60
N LEU A 352 -14.79 18.02 21.64
CA LEU A 352 -14.77 16.94 20.68
C LEU A 352 -13.79 17.27 19.54
N GLN A 353 -12.87 16.36 19.22
CA GLN A 353 -11.84 16.54 18.20
C GLN A 353 -12.19 15.85 16.87
N VAL A 354 -13.22 15.01 16.86
CA VAL A 354 -13.70 14.29 15.68
C VAL A 354 -15.00 14.90 15.17
N ASP A 355 -15.27 14.69 13.88
CA ASP A 355 -16.52 15.14 13.29
C ASP A 355 -17.71 14.35 13.82
N CYS A 356 -18.80 15.04 14.15
CA CYS A 356 -20.03 14.41 14.63
C CYS A 356 -20.62 13.43 13.60
N GLU A 357 -20.52 13.74 12.30
CA GLU A 357 -21.04 12.87 11.24
C GLU A 357 -20.24 11.57 11.15
N LEU A 358 -18.91 11.63 11.35
CA LEU A 358 -18.05 10.45 11.39
C LEU A 358 -18.43 9.52 12.54
N VAL A 359 -18.68 10.05 13.73
CA VAL A 359 -19.10 9.26 14.90
C VAL A 359 -20.43 8.56 14.63
N ILE A 360 -21.40 9.24 14.01
CA ILE A 360 -22.70 8.67 13.65
C ILE A 360 -22.54 7.58 12.58
N LYS A 361 -21.73 7.84 11.56
CA LYS A 361 -21.41 6.86 10.50
C LYS A 361 -20.81 5.58 11.10
N CYS A 362 -19.77 5.71 11.93
CA CYS A 362 -19.12 4.56 12.56
C CYS A 362 -20.09 3.76 13.45
N LEU A 363 -20.96 4.47 14.19
CA LEU A 363 -21.97 3.81 15.02
C LEU A 363 -22.98 3.02 14.16
N SER A 364 -23.37 3.54 13.00
CA SER A 364 -24.31 2.84 12.10
C SER A 364 -23.74 1.55 11.48
N VAL A 365 -22.42 1.47 11.35
CA VAL A 365 -21.70 0.30 10.80
C VAL A 365 -21.36 -0.72 11.89
N PHE A 366 -21.41 -0.31 13.18
CA PHE A 366 -21.08 -1.18 14.30
C PHE A 366 -22.07 -2.35 14.43
N THR A 367 -21.58 -3.57 14.26
CA THR A 367 -22.39 -4.81 14.37
C THR A 367 -21.85 -5.72 15.50
N PRO A 368 -22.69 -6.23 16.41
CA PRO A 368 -24.14 -6.05 16.51
C PRO A 368 -24.52 -4.78 17.29
N LEU A 369 -25.18 -3.83 16.65
CA LEU A 369 -25.71 -2.66 17.33
C LEU A 369 -27.03 -3.04 18.00
N PRO A 370 -27.26 -2.81 19.31
CA PRO A 370 -28.55 -3.01 19.93
C PRO A 370 -29.60 -2.13 19.25
N VAL A 371 -30.77 -2.70 18.95
CA VAL A 371 -31.91 -1.99 18.30
C VAL A 371 -32.25 -0.67 19.01
N ALA A 372 -32.11 -0.65 20.33
CA ALA A 372 -32.33 0.52 21.17
C ALA A 372 -31.36 1.70 20.82
N VAL A 373 -30.11 1.42 20.45
CA VAL A 373 -29.16 2.46 20.04
C VAL A 373 -29.48 2.98 18.64
N SER A 374 -29.94 2.10 17.76
CA SER A 374 -30.41 2.49 16.42
C SER A 374 -31.62 3.42 16.48
N GLN A 375 -32.56 3.12 17.38
CA GLN A 375 -33.75 3.98 17.63
C GLN A 375 -33.31 5.34 18.20
N TRP A 376 -32.41 5.35 19.18
CA TRP A 376 -31.90 6.57 19.77
C TRP A 376 -31.10 7.44 18.76
N LEU A 377 -30.46 6.82 17.77
CA LEU A 377 -29.81 7.54 16.66
C LEU A 377 -30.86 8.22 15.75
N GLN A 378 -31.94 7.55 15.43
CA GLN A 378 -33.03 8.13 14.61
C GLN A 378 -33.70 9.34 15.30
N ASP A 379 -33.71 9.38 16.63
CA ASP A 379 -34.16 10.55 17.40
C ASP A 379 -33.13 11.71 17.42
N LEU A 380 -31.93 11.50 16.89
CA LEU A 380 -30.93 12.57 16.66
C LEU A 380 -31.27 13.43 15.44
N ASP A 381 -32.02 12.89 14.48
CA ASP A 381 -32.40 13.58 13.25
C ASP A 381 -33.71 14.38 13.38
N LYS A 382 -34.39 14.28 14.51
CA LYS A 382 -35.53 15.12 14.91
C LYS A 382 -35.09 16.20 15.89
#